data_29d9a9b42a7e9115bff0be22191ab9b7
#
_entry.id   29d9a9b42a7e9115bff0be22191ab9b7
#
_cell.length_a   1.000
_cell.length_b   1.000
_cell.length_c   1.000
_cell.angle_alpha   90.00
_cell.angle_beta   90.00
_cell.angle_gamma   90.00
#
_symmetry.space_group_name_H-M   'P 1'
#
loop_
_entity.id
_entity.type
_entity.pdbx_description
1 polymer ?
#
loop_
_entity_poly.entity_id
_entity_poly.type
_entity_poly.pdbx_seq_one_letter_code
_entity_poly.pdbx_strand_id
1 'polypeptide(L)'
;MENLAKQLRRGISRQLSTGSIKRTLSRQFTRQSSMDPRRNNQRFSFGRQSSLDPIRRSPGQDSAIDLTVPENLDATMQLLFMACRGDVKGVEDLLNEGIDVNSIDLDGRTALHITACEGHVEVAKLLLSRKANIDARDRWGSTAAADAKYYGNTEVYNILKARGAKAPKSTRKTPMAVANPREVPEYELNPLELQIRKSDGISKGTYQVAKWNGTKVSVKILDKDSYSDPDSINAFKHELTLLEKVRHPNVLQFVGAVTQNIPMMIVSEYHSKGDLGNYIQKKGRLSPSKALRFALDIARGMNYLHECKPDPIIHCDLKPKNIFLDNGGQLKVAGFGLIRLSKIQPGKAKLAQPGADRSNLCMAPEVYKDDLFDRSVDVYSFSLILYEMFEGIQAFHPKSPEEAAKIMCLDGKRPPFKIKARSYPPDLKELIEQCWDQEEVARPTFSEIIVRLDKVVANCTKQGWLKDTFKLPWI
;
A
#
# COMPACT_ATOMS: atom_id res chain seq x y z
N MET A 1 -23.60 31.20 45.70
CA MET A 1 -23.55 29.70 45.71
C MET A 1 -24.41 29.04 44.63
N GLU A 2 -25.44 29.70 44.10
CA GLU A 2 -26.26 29.16 42.98
C GLU A 2 -25.57 29.11 41.60
N ASN A 3 -24.60 29.98 41.33
CA ASN A 3 -23.89 30.01 40.05
C ASN A 3 -22.87 28.88 39.90
N LEU A 4 -22.35 28.35 41.00
CA LEU A 4 -21.41 27.22 40.99
C LEU A 4 -22.13 25.91 40.74
N ALA A 5 -23.35 25.76 41.26
CA ALA A 5 -24.19 24.58 41.02
C ALA A 5 -24.71 24.50 39.59
N LYS A 6 -24.95 25.64 38.93
CA LYS A 6 -25.32 25.70 37.51
C LYS A 6 -24.15 25.38 36.53
N GLN A 7 -22.91 25.73 36.93
CA GLN A 7 -21.71 25.35 36.14
C GLN A 7 -21.38 23.88 36.28
N LEU A 8 -21.51 23.29 37.44
CA LEU A 8 -21.32 21.85 37.68
C LEU A 8 -22.37 20.99 36.95
N ARG A 9 -23.65 21.44 36.94
CA ARG A 9 -24.69 20.75 36.14
C ARG A 9 -24.49 20.85 34.64
N ARG A 10 -23.89 21.91 34.08
CA ARG A 10 -23.53 22.02 32.67
C ARG A 10 -22.30 21.21 32.29
N GLY A 11 -21.38 20.94 33.20
CA GLY A 11 -20.20 20.09 33.02
C GLY A 11 -20.55 18.59 32.93
N ILE A 12 -21.48 18.14 33.76
CA ILE A 12 -21.87 16.72 33.84
C ILE A 12 -22.80 16.33 32.68
N SER A 13 -23.60 17.28 32.15
CA SER A 13 -24.52 17.02 31.03
C SER A 13 -23.83 16.86 29.67
N ARG A 14 -22.54 17.22 29.54
CA ARG A 14 -21.77 17.05 28.29
C ARG A 14 -20.95 15.75 28.25
N GLN A 15 -20.88 14.98 29.33
CA GLN A 15 -20.14 13.70 29.33
C GLN A 15 -21.02 12.46 29.22
N LEU A 16 -22.34 12.60 29.18
CA LEU A 16 -23.28 11.49 29.03
C LEU A 16 -24.10 11.60 27.75
N SER A 17 -23.43 11.73 26.60
CA SER A 17 -24.05 11.32 25.36
C SER A 17 -23.86 9.80 25.21
N THR A 18 -24.94 9.07 25.49
CA THR A 18 -25.03 7.61 25.46
C THR A 18 -24.60 6.98 24.10
N GLY A 19 -24.44 7.77 23.06
CA GLY A 19 -23.95 7.31 21.76
C GLY A 19 -22.45 7.07 21.67
N SER A 20 -21.63 7.82 22.44
CA SER A 20 -20.17 7.66 22.41
C SER A 20 -19.69 6.46 23.22
N ILE A 21 -20.36 6.15 24.34
CA ILE A 21 -20.04 5.00 25.21
C ILE A 21 -20.41 3.68 24.50
N LYS A 22 -21.56 3.64 23.79
CA LYS A 22 -21.96 2.46 23.02
C LYS A 22 -21.02 2.18 21.85
N ARG A 23 -20.50 3.22 21.17
CA ARG A 23 -19.53 3.05 20.08
C ARG A 23 -18.15 2.60 20.58
N THR A 24 -17.71 3.07 21.73
CA THR A 24 -16.42 2.66 22.33
C THR A 24 -16.48 1.25 22.89
N LEU A 25 -17.59 0.88 23.54
CA LEU A 25 -17.82 -0.48 24.03
C LEU A 25 -18.01 -1.47 22.86
N SER A 26 -18.73 -1.11 21.80
CA SER A 26 -18.87 -2.00 20.65
C SER A 26 -17.53 -2.18 19.88
N ARG A 27 -16.68 -1.13 19.84
CA ARG A 27 -15.33 -1.27 19.27
C ARG A 27 -14.36 -2.08 20.14
N GLN A 28 -14.51 -2.05 21.43
CA GLN A 28 -13.74 -2.93 22.33
C GLN A 28 -14.26 -4.37 22.31
N PHE A 29 -15.57 -4.58 22.26
CA PHE A 29 -16.15 -5.91 22.14
C PHE A 29 -15.88 -6.57 20.79
N THR A 30 -15.95 -5.82 19.68
CA THR A 30 -15.59 -6.36 18.35
C THR A 30 -14.08 -6.64 18.21
N ARG A 31 -13.20 -5.96 18.97
CA ARG A 31 -11.77 -6.29 19.01
C ARG A 31 -11.42 -7.45 19.93
N GLN A 32 -12.25 -7.73 20.95
CA GLN A 32 -12.03 -8.86 21.87
C GLN A 32 -12.68 -10.16 21.38
N SER A 33 -13.72 -10.09 20.54
CA SER A 33 -14.37 -11.26 19.94
C SER A 33 -13.79 -11.66 18.58
N SER A 34 -13.00 -10.81 17.90
CA SER A 34 -12.13 -11.30 16.85
C SER A 34 -11.02 -12.09 17.56
N MET A 35 -10.98 -13.39 17.38
CA MET A 35 -9.85 -14.21 17.77
C MET A 35 -8.61 -13.62 17.12
N ASP A 36 -7.88 -12.76 17.87
CA ASP A 36 -6.59 -12.26 17.44
C ASP A 36 -5.60 -13.43 17.53
N PRO A 37 -5.16 -13.99 16.40
CA PRO A 37 -4.27 -15.14 16.41
C PRO A 37 -2.91 -14.86 17.07
N ARG A 38 -2.64 -13.59 17.47
CA ARG A 38 -1.38 -13.16 18.09
C ARG A 38 -1.32 -13.33 19.59
N ARG A 39 -2.44 -13.62 20.28
CA ARG A 39 -2.49 -13.69 21.76
C ARG A 39 -2.40 -15.08 22.37
N ASN A 40 -2.68 -16.15 21.62
CA ASN A 40 -2.54 -17.51 22.10
C ASN A 40 -1.75 -18.33 21.07
N ASN A 41 -0.86 -19.21 21.53
CA ASN A 41 -0.11 -20.13 20.67
C ASN A 41 -1.00 -21.14 19.89
N GLN A 42 -2.32 -21.05 20.03
CA GLN A 42 -3.30 -21.79 19.24
C GLN A 42 -3.99 -20.80 18.29
N ARG A 43 -3.62 -20.86 17.03
CA ARG A 43 -4.17 -20.02 15.97
C ARG A 43 -5.33 -20.75 15.31
N PHE A 44 -6.54 -20.18 15.42
CA PHE A 44 -7.70 -20.62 14.65
C PHE A 44 -7.90 -19.68 13.50
N SER A 45 -8.04 -20.20 12.32
CA SER A 45 -8.49 -19.42 11.17
C SER A 45 -9.43 -20.26 10.33
N PHE A 46 -10.49 -19.63 9.83
CA PHE A 46 -11.55 -20.26 9.09
C PHE A 46 -11.53 -19.77 7.64
N GLY A 47 -11.55 -20.69 6.68
CA GLY A 47 -11.65 -20.37 5.27
C GLY A 47 -10.52 -19.46 4.76
N ARG A 48 -10.85 -18.29 4.23
CA ARG A 48 -9.88 -17.36 3.64
C ARG A 48 -8.77 -16.90 4.59
N GLN A 49 -9.01 -16.92 5.90
CA GLN A 49 -7.99 -16.58 6.90
C GLN A 49 -7.03 -17.73 7.21
N SER A 50 -7.47 -18.99 7.03
CA SER A 50 -6.60 -20.16 7.28
C SER A 50 -5.46 -20.27 6.28
N SER A 51 -5.63 -19.70 5.08
CA SER A 51 -4.62 -19.68 4.03
C SER A 51 -3.51 -18.64 4.24
N LEU A 52 -3.69 -17.70 5.18
CA LEU A 52 -2.74 -16.63 5.43
C LEU A 52 -1.69 -16.94 6.50
N ASP A 53 -1.68 -18.13 7.07
CA ASP A 53 -0.68 -18.53 8.08
C ASP A 53 0.48 -19.32 7.43
N PRO A 54 1.64 -18.67 7.13
CA PRO A 54 2.77 -19.31 6.45
C PRO A 54 3.48 -20.36 7.29
N ILE A 55 3.15 -20.51 8.60
CA ILE A 55 3.83 -21.43 9.52
C ILE A 55 3.24 -22.84 9.45
N ARG A 56 2.09 -23.03 8.79
CA ARG A 56 1.34 -24.28 8.91
C ARG A 56 1.68 -25.38 7.92
N ARG A 57 2.50 -25.17 6.88
CA ARG A 57 2.81 -26.27 5.94
C ARG A 57 4.19 -26.18 5.36
N SER A 58 5.15 -26.77 6.06
CA SER A 58 6.27 -27.43 5.38
C SER A 58 5.77 -28.77 4.85
N PRO A 59 5.97 -29.13 3.58
CA PRO A 59 5.63 -30.47 3.07
C PRO A 59 6.52 -31.48 3.76
N GLY A 60 5.96 -32.32 4.65
CA GLY A 60 6.69 -33.42 5.25
C GLY A 60 6.52 -33.67 6.76
N GLN A 61 5.61 -32.95 7.43
CA GLN A 61 5.27 -33.32 8.81
C GLN A 61 3.77 -33.62 8.94
N ASP A 62 3.38 -34.85 8.69
CA ASP A 62 2.16 -35.46 9.18
C ASP A 62 2.29 -35.72 10.70
N SER A 63 2.43 -34.67 11.48
CA SER A 63 2.11 -34.74 12.90
C SER A 63 0.71 -34.18 13.07
N ALA A 64 -0.24 -35.07 13.35
CA ALA A 64 -1.59 -34.69 13.80
C ALA A 64 -1.43 -33.75 15.00
N ILE A 65 -1.51 -32.44 14.76
CA ILE A 65 -1.64 -31.49 15.84
C ILE A 65 -3.04 -31.73 16.40
N ASP A 66 -3.10 -32.31 17.58
CA ASP A 66 -4.35 -32.48 18.33
C ASP A 66 -4.88 -31.11 18.72
N LEU A 67 -5.68 -30.54 17.82
CA LEU A 67 -6.36 -29.25 18.03
C LEU A 67 -7.60 -29.55 18.89
N THR A 68 -7.43 -29.59 20.20
CA THR A 68 -8.56 -29.63 21.12
C THR A 68 -9.41 -28.39 20.94
N VAL A 69 -10.73 -28.54 21.01
CA VAL A 69 -11.67 -27.41 20.97
C VAL A 69 -11.43 -26.53 22.21
N PRO A 70 -11.19 -25.21 22.07
CA PRO A 70 -11.06 -24.35 23.23
C PRO A 70 -12.34 -24.35 24.05
N GLU A 71 -12.22 -24.49 25.36
CA GLU A 71 -13.34 -24.59 26.30
C GLU A 71 -14.28 -23.39 26.35
N ASN A 72 -13.90 -22.24 25.75
CA ASN A 72 -14.63 -20.96 25.81
C ASN A 72 -15.21 -20.50 24.45
N LEU A 73 -15.42 -21.39 23.51
CA LEU A 73 -16.09 -21.03 22.26
C LEU A 73 -17.60 -21.06 22.43
N ASP A 74 -18.30 -20.05 21.88
CA ASP A 74 -19.76 -20.13 21.76
C ASP A 74 -20.15 -21.26 20.78
N ALA A 75 -21.40 -21.71 20.84
CA ALA A 75 -21.89 -22.82 20.04
C ALA A 75 -21.76 -22.61 18.53
N THR A 76 -21.91 -21.38 18.04
CA THR A 76 -21.69 -21.02 16.63
C THR A 76 -20.23 -21.20 16.23
N MET A 77 -19.31 -20.72 17.06
CA MET A 77 -17.88 -20.85 16.79
C MET A 77 -17.42 -22.30 16.85
N GLN A 78 -18.02 -23.11 17.74
CA GLN A 78 -17.77 -24.56 17.79
C GLN A 78 -18.20 -25.22 16.47
N LEU A 79 -19.38 -24.91 15.94
CA LEU A 79 -19.88 -25.45 14.67
C LEU A 79 -18.95 -25.10 13.50
N LEU A 80 -18.50 -23.84 13.43
CA LEU A 80 -17.57 -23.38 12.39
C LEU A 80 -16.20 -24.04 12.52
N PHE A 81 -15.74 -24.26 13.75
CA PHE A 81 -14.47 -24.94 14.03
C PHE A 81 -14.50 -26.43 13.61
N MET A 82 -15.59 -27.15 13.96
CA MET A 82 -15.77 -28.53 13.53
C MET A 82 -15.87 -28.65 12.01
N ALA A 83 -16.60 -27.71 11.38
CA ALA A 83 -16.68 -27.63 9.92
C ALA A 83 -15.32 -27.39 9.25
N CYS A 84 -14.47 -26.53 9.86
CA CYS A 84 -13.11 -26.28 9.40
C CYS A 84 -12.20 -27.52 9.48
N ARG A 85 -12.38 -28.33 10.52
CA ARG A 85 -11.62 -29.58 10.71
C ARG A 85 -12.09 -30.73 9.83
N GLY A 86 -13.28 -30.63 9.26
CA GLY A 86 -13.93 -31.75 8.57
C GLY A 86 -14.50 -32.80 9.53
N ASP A 87 -14.71 -32.44 10.79
CA ASP A 87 -15.25 -33.37 11.81
C ASP A 87 -16.76 -33.54 11.62
N VAL A 88 -17.15 -34.55 10.85
CA VAL A 88 -18.53 -34.85 10.52
C VAL A 88 -19.35 -35.13 11.77
N LYS A 89 -18.81 -35.92 12.73
CA LYS A 89 -19.52 -36.28 13.95
C LYS A 89 -19.71 -35.08 14.87
N GLY A 90 -18.68 -34.26 15.08
CA GLY A 90 -18.80 -33.04 15.90
C GLY A 90 -19.80 -32.05 15.32
N VAL A 91 -19.85 -31.88 13.98
CA VAL A 91 -20.86 -31.06 13.32
C VAL A 91 -22.27 -31.65 13.52
N GLU A 92 -22.43 -32.97 13.40
CA GLU A 92 -23.72 -33.64 13.56
C GLU A 92 -24.25 -33.50 14.99
N ASP A 93 -23.39 -33.71 16.00
CA ASP A 93 -23.73 -33.61 17.42
C ASP A 93 -24.23 -32.19 17.74
N LEU A 94 -23.49 -31.15 17.32
CA LEU A 94 -23.87 -29.76 17.53
C LEU A 94 -25.22 -29.37 16.84
N LEU A 95 -25.44 -29.90 15.63
CA LEU A 95 -26.73 -29.67 14.95
C LEU A 95 -27.90 -30.40 15.61
N ASN A 96 -27.65 -31.56 16.23
CA ASN A 96 -28.64 -32.32 17.02
C ASN A 96 -28.96 -31.62 18.34
N GLU A 97 -28.00 -30.89 18.92
CA GLU A 97 -28.20 -30.03 20.10
C GLU A 97 -29.02 -28.78 19.79
N GLY A 98 -29.37 -28.53 18.50
CA GLY A 98 -30.26 -27.46 18.09
C GLY A 98 -29.55 -26.19 17.64
N ILE A 99 -28.26 -26.24 17.37
CA ILE A 99 -27.54 -25.08 16.80
C ILE A 99 -28.01 -24.85 15.36
N ASP A 100 -28.29 -23.60 15.01
CA ASP A 100 -28.74 -23.23 13.68
C ASP A 100 -27.61 -23.48 12.64
N VAL A 101 -27.86 -24.36 11.69
CA VAL A 101 -26.97 -24.67 10.58
C VAL A 101 -26.54 -23.46 9.77
N ASN A 102 -27.32 -22.36 9.81
CA ASN A 102 -27.08 -21.10 9.13
C ASN A 102 -26.45 -20.03 10.04
N SER A 103 -26.03 -20.37 11.25
CA SER A 103 -25.27 -19.48 12.10
C SER A 103 -24.05 -18.91 11.38
N ILE A 104 -23.75 -17.65 11.62
CA ILE A 104 -22.71 -16.91 10.92
C ILE A 104 -21.62 -16.39 11.87
N ASP A 105 -20.38 -16.31 11.35
CA ASP A 105 -19.29 -15.60 12.03
C ASP A 105 -19.39 -14.06 11.82
N LEU A 106 -18.40 -13.35 12.31
CA LEU A 106 -18.30 -11.88 12.16
C LEU A 106 -18.17 -11.42 10.71
N ASP A 107 -17.80 -12.32 9.81
CA ASP A 107 -17.67 -12.08 8.39
C ASP A 107 -18.91 -12.52 7.60
N GLY A 108 -19.97 -12.99 8.30
CA GLY A 108 -21.20 -13.48 7.69
C GLY A 108 -21.05 -14.85 7.04
N ARG A 109 -19.97 -15.61 7.35
CA ARG A 109 -19.75 -16.95 6.80
C ARG A 109 -20.47 -17.99 7.62
N THR A 110 -21.13 -18.93 6.94
CA THR A 110 -21.74 -20.10 7.53
C THR A 110 -20.76 -21.28 7.55
N ALA A 111 -21.09 -22.34 8.29
CA ALA A 111 -20.34 -23.61 8.26
C ALA A 111 -20.17 -24.14 6.82
N LEU A 112 -21.15 -23.91 5.93
CA LEU A 112 -21.06 -24.31 4.52
C LEU A 112 -19.99 -23.53 3.74
N HIS A 113 -19.78 -22.22 4.02
CA HIS A 113 -18.69 -21.45 3.43
C HIS A 113 -17.34 -22.00 3.86
N ILE A 114 -17.17 -22.26 5.17
CA ILE A 114 -15.91 -22.78 5.74
C ILE A 114 -15.60 -24.16 5.12
N THR A 115 -16.60 -25.05 5.12
CA THR A 115 -16.50 -26.39 4.51
C THR A 115 -16.10 -26.32 3.02
N ALA A 116 -16.66 -25.35 2.30
CA ALA A 116 -16.38 -25.14 0.88
C ALA A 116 -14.94 -24.62 0.65
N CYS A 117 -14.43 -23.78 1.54
CA CYS A 117 -13.05 -23.33 1.51
C CYS A 117 -12.05 -24.45 1.77
N GLU A 118 -12.34 -25.31 2.74
CA GLU A 118 -11.43 -26.40 3.18
C GLU A 118 -11.58 -27.67 2.34
N GLY A 119 -12.70 -27.85 1.62
CA GLY A 119 -12.92 -28.98 0.72
C GLY A 119 -13.48 -30.24 1.39
N HIS A 120 -14.13 -30.10 2.53
CA HIS A 120 -14.66 -31.25 3.30
C HIS A 120 -15.99 -31.74 2.74
N VAL A 121 -15.95 -32.74 1.88
CA VAL A 121 -17.10 -33.26 1.11
C VAL A 121 -18.21 -33.79 2.00
N GLU A 122 -17.88 -34.62 3.00
CA GLU A 122 -18.88 -35.28 3.86
C GLU A 122 -19.56 -34.26 4.77
N VAL A 123 -18.83 -33.27 5.30
CA VAL A 123 -19.44 -32.16 6.07
C VAL A 123 -20.36 -31.32 5.18
N ALA A 124 -19.97 -31.06 3.92
CA ALA A 124 -20.85 -30.34 2.98
C ALA A 124 -22.17 -31.10 2.74
N LYS A 125 -22.10 -32.42 2.54
CA LYS A 125 -23.29 -33.26 2.36
C LYS A 125 -24.17 -33.22 3.61
N LEU A 126 -23.61 -33.32 4.79
CA LEU A 126 -24.31 -33.25 6.07
C LEU A 126 -25.03 -31.91 6.25
N LEU A 127 -24.30 -30.78 6.11
CA LEU A 127 -24.88 -29.45 6.23
C LEU A 127 -26.04 -29.21 5.24
N LEU A 128 -25.89 -29.68 3.99
CA LEU A 128 -26.95 -29.60 2.99
C LEU A 128 -28.17 -30.48 3.32
N SER A 129 -27.97 -31.67 3.93
CA SER A 129 -29.06 -32.53 4.40
C SER A 129 -29.83 -31.86 5.55
N ARG A 130 -29.18 -31.06 6.35
CA ARG A 130 -29.75 -30.27 7.45
C ARG A 130 -30.30 -28.91 7.00
N LYS A 131 -30.50 -28.69 5.69
CA LYS A 131 -31.10 -27.51 5.07
C LYS A 131 -30.26 -26.25 5.20
N ALA A 132 -28.92 -26.36 5.18
CA ALA A 132 -28.04 -25.19 5.08
C ALA A 132 -28.41 -24.34 3.88
N ASN A 133 -28.43 -23.01 4.04
CA ASN A 133 -28.73 -22.06 2.96
C ASN A 133 -27.56 -22.08 1.95
N ILE A 134 -27.80 -22.72 0.81
CA ILE A 134 -26.80 -22.92 -0.24
C ILE A 134 -26.36 -21.63 -0.93
N ASP A 135 -27.22 -20.60 -0.92
CA ASP A 135 -26.95 -19.28 -1.54
C ASP A 135 -26.67 -18.19 -0.49
N ALA A 136 -26.39 -18.58 0.77
CA ALA A 136 -25.94 -17.64 1.80
C ALA A 136 -24.73 -16.86 1.30
N ARG A 137 -24.68 -15.56 1.65
CA ARG A 137 -23.59 -14.67 1.23
C ARG A 137 -22.83 -14.17 2.44
N ASP A 138 -21.50 -14.23 2.37
CA ASP A 138 -20.63 -13.60 3.32
C ASP A 138 -20.60 -12.06 3.15
N ARG A 139 -19.87 -11.36 3.99
CA ARG A 139 -19.73 -9.90 3.94
C ARG A 139 -19.12 -9.37 2.64
N TRP A 140 -18.44 -10.21 1.86
CA TRP A 140 -17.91 -9.89 0.54
C TRP A 140 -18.84 -10.28 -0.60
N GLY A 141 -20.02 -10.80 -0.28
CA GLY A 141 -21.02 -11.27 -1.25
C GLY A 141 -20.67 -12.61 -1.88
N SER A 142 -19.68 -13.34 -1.35
CA SER A 142 -19.32 -14.68 -1.80
C SER A 142 -20.33 -15.72 -1.32
N THR A 143 -20.50 -16.81 -2.09
CA THR A 143 -21.29 -17.98 -1.71
C THR A 143 -20.37 -19.18 -1.52
N ALA A 144 -20.81 -20.20 -0.79
CA ALA A 144 -20.05 -21.44 -0.62
C ALA A 144 -19.61 -22.05 -1.96
N ALA A 145 -20.46 -21.98 -3.00
CA ALA A 145 -20.08 -22.46 -4.35
C ALA A 145 -18.98 -21.60 -5.00
N ALA A 146 -18.99 -20.29 -4.77
CA ALA A 146 -17.92 -19.41 -5.25
C ALA A 146 -16.61 -19.69 -4.52
N ASP A 147 -16.66 -19.93 -3.21
CA ASP A 147 -15.50 -20.27 -2.39
C ASP A 147 -14.91 -21.62 -2.79
N ALA A 148 -15.75 -22.67 -2.92
CA ALA A 148 -15.29 -23.97 -3.40
C ALA A 148 -14.57 -23.88 -4.76
N LYS A 149 -15.14 -23.11 -5.69
CA LYS A 149 -14.53 -22.88 -7.00
C LYS A 149 -13.22 -22.10 -6.90
N TYR A 150 -13.16 -21.09 -6.05
CA TYR A 150 -11.99 -20.25 -5.85
C TYR A 150 -10.81 -21.06 -5.26
N TYR A 151 -11.08 -21.90 -4.26
CA TYR A 151 -10.07 -22.72 -3.61
C TYR A 151 -9.75 -24.03 -4.35
N GLY A 152 -10.40 -24.29 -5.49
CA GLY A 152 -10.15 -25.47 -6.31
C GLY A 152 -10.77 -26.76 -5.77
N ASN A 153 -11.70 -26.67 -4.83
CA ASN A 153 -12.39 -27.80 -4.23
C ASN A 153 -13.52 -28.30 -5.15
N THR A 154 -13.13 -28.90 -6.27
CA THR A 154 -14.03 -29.27 -7.38
C THR A 154 -15.15 -30.22 -6.97
N GLU A 155 -14.90 -31.15 -6.04
CA GLU A 155 -15.91 -32.10 -5.58
C GLU A 155 -17.00 -31.41 -4.80
N VAL A 156 -16.65 -30.56 -3.82
CA VAL A 156 -17.62 -29.73 -3.07
C VAL A 156 -18.37 -28.80 -4.00
N TYR A 157 -17.66 -28.15 -4.94
CA TYR A 157 -18.30 -27.30 -5.94
C TYR A 157 -19.35 -28.04 -6.77
N ASN A 158 -19.05 -29.27 -7.24
CA ASN A 158 -19.97 -30.06 -8.03
C ASN A 158 -21.22 -30.48 -7.22
N ILE A 159 -21.05 -30.84 -5.94
CA ILE A 159 -22.15 -31.14 -5.03
C ILE A 159 -23.05 -29.94 -4.83
N LEU A 160 -22.48 -28.76 -4.56
CA LEU A 160 -23.23 -27.53 -4.40
C LEU A 160 -24.00 -27.16 -5.68
N LYS A 161 -23.34 -27.28 -6.83
CA LYS A 161 -23.95 -27.03 -8.13
C LYS A 161 -25.07 -27.98 -8.46
N ALA A 162 -24.89 -29.28 -8.19
CA ALA A 162 -25.92 -30.32 -8.39
C ALA A 162 -27.17 -30.06 -7.53
N ARG A 163 -26.99 -29.39 -6.37
CA ARG A 163 -28.10 -29.01 -5.48
C ARG A 163 -28.67 -27.61 -5.77
N GLY A 164 -28.32 -27.01 -6.91
CA GLY A 164 -28.90 -25.75 -7.40
C GLY A 164 -28.21 -24.47 -6.90
N ALA A 165 -27.02 -24.55 -6.34
CA ALA A 165 -26.24 -23.37 -5.94
C ALA A 165 -26.05 -22.42 -7.14
N LYS A 166 -26.45 -21.16 -6.95
CA LYS A 166 -26.24 -20.08 -7.93
C LYS A 166 -24.81 -19.59 -7.83
N ALA A 167 -23.92 -20.19 -8.60
CA ALA A 167 -22.58 -19.63 -8.73
C ALA A 167 -22.68 -18.22 -9.35
N PRO A 168 -22.04 -17.19 -8.77
CA PRO A 168 -21.97 -15.89 -9.42
C PRO A 168 -21.45 -16.10 -10.84
N LYS A 169 -22.07 -15.50 -11.85
CA LYS A 169 -21.58 -15.56 -13.22
C LYS A 169 -20.18 -14.97 -13.24
N SER A 170 -19.17 -15.82 -13.21
CA SER A 170 -17.77 -15.41 -13.38
C SER A 170 -17.61 -14.95 -14.83
N THR A 171 -17.77 -13.67 -15.07
CA THR A 171 -17.52 -13.06 -16.38
C THR A 171 -16.03 -12.75 -16.59
N ARG A 172 -15.17 -13.13 -15.66
CA ARG A 172 -13.77 -12.74 -15.68
C ARG A 172 -12.85 -13.95 -15.54
N LYS A 173 -12.06 -14.19 -16.57
CA LYS A 173 -10.92 -15.10 -16.49
C LYS A 173 -9.84 -14.42 -15.65
N THR A 174 -9.38 -15.06 -14.58
CA THR A 174 -8.28 -14.59 -13.76
C THR A 174 -6.97 -14.91 -14.49
N PRO A 175 -6.15 -13.94 -14.89
CA PRO A 175 -4.92 -14.21 -15.63
C PRO A 175 -3.78 -14.70 -14.73
N MET A 176 -3.94 -14.61 -13.43
CA MET A 176 -3.00 -15.12 -12.45
C MET A 176 -3.64 -16.26 -11.67
N ALA A 177 -3.29 -17.50 -12.03
CA ALA A 177 -3.46 -18.62 -11.12
C ALA A 177 -2.45 -18.41 -9.97
N VAL A 178 -2.94 -18.20 -8.75
CA VAL A 178 -2.12 -18.39 -7.56
C VAL A 178 -1.72 -19.87 -7.54
N ALA A 179 -0.44 -20.16 -7.34
CA ALA A 179 0.06 -21.53 -7.32
C ALA A 179 -0.67 -22.38 -6.25
N ASN A 180 -1.16 -21.72 -5.20
CA ASN A 180 -2.06 -22.27 -4.21
C ASN A 180 -3.22 -21.30 -3.97
N PRO A 181 -4.45 -21.58 -4.42
CA PRO A 181 -5.63 -20.72 -4.22
C PRO A 181 -5.98 -20.45 -2.74
N ARG A 182 -5.38 -21.20 -1.81
CA ARG A 182 -5.54 -21.01 -0.36
C ARG A 182 -4.63 -19.92 0.22
N GLU A 183 -3.64 -19.47 -0.54
CA GLU A 183 -2.70 -18.43 -0.14
C GLU A 183 -3.15 -17.08 -0.70
N VAL A 184 -4.17 -16.49 -0.11
CA VAL A 184 -4.58 -15.12 -0.46
C VAL A 184 -3.73 -14.14 0.34
N PRO A 185 -2.98 -13.25 -0.33
CA PRO A 185 -2.17 -12.25 0.35
C PRO A 185 -3.02 -11.33 1.24
N GLU A 186 -2.47 -10.90 2.37
CA GLU A 186 -3.15 -9.98 3.30
C GLU A 186 -3.58 -8.64 2.65
N TYR A 187 -2.89 -8.27 1.59
CA TYR A 187 -3.20 -7.04 0.85
C TYR A 187 -4.34 -7.18 -0.17
N GLU A 188 -4.85 -8.40 -0.39
CA GLU A 188 -5.88 -8.60 -1.42
C GLU A 188 -7.19 -7.90 -1.04
N LEU A 189 -7.64 -7.03 -1.92
CA LEU A 189 -8.89 -6.29 -1.76
C LEU A 189 -9.99 -6.89 -2.62
N ASN A 190 -11.21 -6.85 -2.09
CA ASN A 190 -12.39 -7.19 -2.88
C ASN A 190 -12.66 -6.08 -3.92
N PRO A 191 -12.61 -6.37 -5.23
CA PRO A 191 -12.84 -5.37 -6.26
C PRO A 191 -14.25 -4.74 -6.21
N LEU A 192 -15.23 -5.40 -5.60
CA LEU A 192 -16.59 -4.87 -5.45
C LEU A 192 -16.67 -3.74 -4.43
N GLU A 193 -15.71 -3.65 -3.51
CA GLU A 193 -15.60 -2.56 -2.54
C GLU A 193 -14.99 -1.30 -3.13
N LEU A 194 -14.34 -1.41 -4.30
CA LEU A 194 -13.71 -0.29 -5.00
C LEU A 194 -14.70 0.38 -5.94
N GLN A 195 -15.25 1.51 -5.52
CA GLN A 195 -16.16 2.30 -6.33
C GLN A 195 -15.36 3.27 -7.21
N ILE A 196 -14.99 2.82 -8.42
CA ILE A 196 -14.25 3.61 -9.39
C ILE A 196 -15.24 4.52 -10.13
N ARG A 197 -14.96 5.81 -10.19
CA ARG A 197 -15.78 6.77 -10.96
C ARG A 197 -15.56 6.53 -12.46
N LYS A 198 -16.66 6.32 -13.19
CA LYS A 198 -16.63 6.08 -14.65
C LYS A 198 -16.49 7.35 -15.49
N SER A 199 -16.32 8.53 -14.90
CA SER A 199 -16.54 9.81 -15.59
C SER A 199 -15.45 10.19 -16.60
N ASP A 200 -14.23 9.67 -16.48
CA ASP A 200 -13.15 10.07 -17.37
C ASP A 200 -12.51 8.79 -17.91
N GLY A 201 -12.65 8.53 -19.20
CA GLY A 201 -12.20 7.30 -19.83
C GLY A 201 -10.85 6.82 -19.29
N ILE A 202 -10.72 5.51 -19.07
CA ILE A 202 -9.53 4.88 -18.54
C ILE A 202 -8.37 5.19 -19.48
N SER A 203 -7.56 6.21 -19.16
CA SER A 203 -6.33 6.45 -19.88
C SER A 203 -5.25 5.47 -19.38
N LYS A 204 -4.56 4.83 -20.32
CA LYS A 204 -3.51 3.83 -20.05
C LYS A 204 -2.54 4.32 -18.99
N GLY A 205 -2.34 3.53 -17.92
CA GLY A 205 -1.31 3.77 -16.92
C GLY A 205 -1.55 4.90 -15.93
N THR A 206 -2.73 5.51 -15.93
CA THR A 206 -3.05 6.63 -15.03
C THR A 206 -3.73 6.16 -13.75
N TYR A 207 -3.35 6.82 -12.64
CA TYR A 207 -4.03 6.62 -11.37
C TYR A 207 -5.44 7.20 -11.42
N GLN A 208 -6.43 6.39 -11.06
CA GLN A 208 -7.83 6.78 -10.96
C GLN A 208 -8.24 6.98 -9.51
N VAL A 209 -9.19 7.88 -9.29
CA VAL A 209 -9.75 8.07 -7.95
C VAL A 209 -10.92 7.10 -7.74
N ALA A 210 -10.86 6.34 -6.67
CA ALA A 210 -11.93 5.47 -6.24
C ALA A 210 -12.38 5.78 -4.79
N LYS A 211 -13.47 5.18 -4.37
CA LYS A 211 -13.84 5.09 -2.96
C LYS A 211 -13.72 3.64 -2.49
N TRP A 212 -13.05 3.44 -1.38
CA TRP A 212 -12.95 2.17 -0.67
C TRP A 212 -13.39 2.37 0.78
N ASN A 213 -14.43 1.65 1.20
CA ASN A 213 -15.02 1.81 2.54
C ASN A 213 -15.28 3.28 2.93
N GLY A 214 -15.80 4.08 1.98
CA GLY A 214 -16.10 5.50 2.19
C GLY A 214 -14.88 6.44 2.06
N THR A 215 -13.66 5.91 2.05
CA THR A 215 -12.42 6.69 1.94
C THR A 215 -11.99 6.83 0.47
N LYS A 216 -11.51 8.01 0.08
CA LYS A 216 -10.92 8.20 -1.24
C LYS A 216 -9.56 7.54 -1.30
N VAL A 217 -9.34 6.76 -2.36
CA VAL A 217 -8.08 6.07 -2.66
C VAL A 217 -7.66 6.35 -4.10
N SER A 218 -6.38 6.18 -4.38
CA SER A 218 -5.81 6.19 -5.72
C SER A 218 -5.65 4.75 -6.20
N VAL A 219 -6.10 4.45 -7.41
CA VAL A 219 -6.07 3.11 -7.98
C VAL A 219 -5.31 3.13 -9.29
N LYS A 220 -4.23 2.37 -9.36
CA LYS A 220 -3.52 2.07 -10.60
C LYS A 220 -4.08 0.77 -11.18
N ILE A 221 -4.60 0.84 -12.41
CA ILE A 221 -5.21 -0.30 -13.09
C ILE A 221 -4.26 -0.83 -14.15
N LEU A 222 -3.98 -2.14 -14.14
CA LEU A 222 -3.25 -2.77 -15.23
C LEU A 222 -4.17 -2.90 -16.44
N ASP A 223 -3.72 -2.38 -17.57
CA ASP A 223 -4.49 -2.35 -18.82
C ASP A 223 -4.75 -3.78 -19.34
N LYS A 224 -5.88 -3.94 -20.04
CA LYS A 224 -6.28 -5.23 -20.62
C LYS A 224 -5.26 -5.77 -21.62
N ASP A 225 -4.68 -4.91 -22.41
CA ASP A 225 -3.69 -5.29 -23.44
C ASP A 225 -2.38 -5.79 -22.80
N SER A 226 -2.08 -5.30 -21.59
CA SER A 226 -0.89 -5.69 -20.82
C SER A 226 -0.94 -7.12 -20.26
N TYR A 227 -2.10 -7.76 -20.24
CA TYR A 227 -2.21 -9.17 -19.79
C TYR A 227 -1.63 -10.18 -20.79
N SER A 228 -1.43 -9.78 -22.04
CA SER A 228 -0.78 -10.58 -23.06
C SER A 228 0.75 -10.49 -22.99
N ASP A 229 1.26 -9.52 -22.23
CA ASP A 229 2.68 -9.25 -22.08
C ASP A 229 3.18 -9.69 -20.69
N PRO A 230 3.99 -10.76 -20.61
CA PRO A 230 4.55 -11.25 -19.34
C PRO A 230 5.39 -10.19 -18.61
N ASP A 231 6.05 -9.28 -19.33
CA ASP A 231 6.90 -8.25 -18.74
C ASP A 231 6.07 -7.20 -17.99
N SER A 232 4.93 -6.81 -18.53
CA SER A 232 3.98 -5.91 -17.86
C SER A 232 3.43 -6.52 -16.57
N ILE A 233 3.08 -7.80 -16.58
CA ILE A 233 2.63 -8.53 -15.39
C ILE A 233 3.76 -8.61 -14.35
N ASN A 234 4.98 -8.93 -14.78
CA ASN A 234 6.13 -9.00 -13.89
C ASN A 234 6.52 -7.64 -13.30
N ALA A 235 6.38 -6.56 -14.07
CA ALA A 235 6.58 -5.19 -13.59
C ALA A 235 5.55 -4.82 -12.51
N PHE A 236 4.28 -5.15 -12.74
CA PHE A 236 3.21 -4.95 -11.76
C PHE A 236 3.47 -5.72 -10.46
N LYS A 237 3.85 -7.00 -10.54
CA LYS A 237 4.19 -7.82 -9.37
C LYS A 237 5.39 -7.28 -8.59
N HIS A 238 6.41 -6.82 -9.32
CA HIS A 238 7.60 -6.23 -8.71
C HIS A 238 7.25 -4.96 -7.93
N GLU A 239 6.52 -4.04 -8.52
CA GLU A 239 6.03 -2.82 -7.86
C GLU A 239 5.21 -3.16 -6.61
N LEU A 240 4.27 -4.10 -6.71
CA LEU A 240 3.45 -4.55 -5.60
C LEU A 240 4.30 -5.10 -4.44
N THR A 241 5.29 -5.95 -4.74
CA THR A 241 6.18 -6.53 -3.74
C THR A 241 6.99 -5.47 -2.96
N LEU A 242 7.36 -4.37 -3.63
CA LEU A 242 8.04 -3.26 -2.97
C LEU A 242 7.07 -2.43 -2.13
N LEU A 243 5.91 -2.09 -2.68
CA LEU A 243 4.88 -1.28 -2.00
C LEU A 243 4.35 -1.95 -0.73
N GLU A 244 4.20 -3.27 -0.74
CA GLU A 244 3.75 -4.04 0.42
C GLU A 244 4.68 -3.89 1.63
N LYS A 245 5.98 -3.81 1.40
CA LYS A 245 7.02 -3.80 2.46
C LYS A 245 7.30 -2.42 3.03
N VAL A 246 6.95 -1.36 2.31
CA VAL A 246 7.36 0.01 2.64
C VAL A 246 6.32 0.70 3.52
N ARG A 247 6.77 1.27 4.65
CA ARG A 247 5.93 2.04 5.58
C ARG A 247 6.73 3.20 6.15
N HIS A 248 6.46 4.43 5.65
CA HIS A 248 7.10 5.64 6.14
C HIS A 248 6.21 6.87 5.91
N PRO A 249 6.16 7.88 6.80
CA PRO A 249 5.28 9.05 6.66
C PRO A 249 5.53 9.86 5.38
N ASN A 250 6.76 9.89 4.86
CA ASN A 250 7.12 10.61 3.63
C ASN A 250 7.22 9.67 2.40
N VAL A 251 6.63 8.50 2.46
CA VAL A 251 6.49 7.58 1.32
C VAL A 251 5.02 7.25 1.12
N LEU A 252 4.60 7.12 -0.14
CA LEU A 252 3.22 6.81 -0.50
C LEU A 252 2.76 5.53 0.20
N GLN A 253 1.66 5.63 0.94
CA GLN A 253 1.12 4.51 1.69
C GLN A 253 0.33 3.58 0.77
N PHE A 254 0.76 2.34 0.71
CA PHE A 254 0.03 1.24 0.09
C PHE A 254 -1.18 0.84 0.97
N VAL A 255 -2.34 0.65 0.35
CA VAL A 255 -3.59 0.25 1.00
C VAL A 255 -3.86 -1.21 0.76
N GLY A 256 -3.69 -1.68 -0.48
CA GLY A 256 -3.91 -3.05 -0.89
C GLY A 256 -3.88 -3.21 -2.40
N ALA A 257 -4.19 -4.39 -2.88
CA ALA A 257 -4.22 -4.68 -4.32
C ALA A 257 -5.33 -5.66 -4.67
N VAL A 258 -5.71 -5.67 -5.93
CA VAL A 258 -6.58 -6.69 -6.54
C VAL A 258 -5.71 -7.47 -7.51
N THR A 259 -5.35 -8.70 -7.14
CA THR A 259 -4.47 -9.56 -7.95
C THR A 259 -5.18 -10.81 -8.46
N GLN A 260 -6.28 -11.19 -7.82
CA GLN A 260 -7.05 -12.39 -8.14
C GLN A 260 -8.17 -12.16 -9.18
N ASN A 261 -8.38 -10.91 -9.57
CA ASN A 261 -9.42 -10.50 -10.51
C ASN A 261 -8.86 -9.58 -11.60
N ILE A 262 -9.50 -9.58 -12.78
CA ILE A 262 -9.25 -8.64 -13.84
C ILE A 262 -10.29 -7.52 -13.79
N PRO A 263 -9.86 -6.26 -13.89
CA PRO A 263 -8.47 -5.78 -14.00
C PRO A 263 -7.71 -5.88 -12.68
N MET A 264 -6.41 -6.21 -12.74
CA MET A 264 -5.54 -6.11 -11.58
C MET A 264 -5.33 -4.65 -11.21
N MET A 265 -5.25 -4.37 -9.90
CA MET A 265 -5.17 -3.01 -9.37
C MET A 265 -4.22 -2.91 -8.19
N ILE A 266 -3.47 -1.81 -8.14
CA ILE A 266 -2.74 -1.38 -6.95
C ILE A 266 -3.50 -0.21 -6.35
N VAL A 267 -3.78 -0.26 -5.06
CA VAL A 267 -4.54 0.76 -4.33
C VAL A 267 -3.62 1.43 -3.32
N SER A 268 -3.57 2.75 -3.39
CA SER A 268 -2.76 3.60 -2.52
C SER A 268 -3.60 4.75 -1.93
N GLU A 269 -3.06 5.42 -0.94
CA GLU A 269 -3.69 6.63 -0.40
C GLU A 269 -3.86 7.71 -1.49
N TYR A 270 -4.91 8.52 -1.36
CA TYR A 270 -5.24 9.58 -2.32
C TYR A 270 -4.79 10.95 -1.81
N HIS A 271 -4.08 11.69 -2.65
CA HIS A 271 -3.60 13.04 -2.38
C HIS A 271 -4.34 14.07 -3.22
N SER A 272 -5.27 14.79 -2.60
CA SER A 272 -6.15 15.76 -3.30
C SER A 272 -5.42 17.02 -3.79
N LYS A 273 -4.24 17.32 -3.25
CA LYS A 273 -3.43 18.49 -3.64
C LYS A 273 -2.54 18.24 -4.85
N GLY A 274 -2.48 16.98 -5.32
CA GLY A 274 -1.70 16.59 -6.50
C GLY A 274 -0.20 16.50 -6.23
N ASP A 275 0.59 16.54 -7.29
CA ASP A 275 2.04 16.39 -7.27
C ASP A 275 2.78 17.74 -7.13
N LEU A 276 4.05 17.65 -6.74
CA LEU A 276 4.93 18.79 -6.52
C LEU A 276 5.20 19.59 -7.80
N GLY A 277 5.28 18.91 -8.96
CA GLY A 277 5.51 19.60 -10.25
C GLY A 277 4.36 20.54 -10.60
N ASN A 278 3.13 20.05 -10.53
CA ASN A 278 1.94 20.88 -10.70
C ASN A 278 1.85 21.98 -9.63
N TYR A 279 2.30 21.68 -8.40
CA TYR A 279 2.33 22.65 -7.33
C TYR A 279 3.31 23.80 -7.63
N ILE A 280 4.55 23.49 -8.06
CA ILE A 280 5.55 24.50 -8.43
C ILE A 280 5.08 25.29 -9.67
N GLN A 281 4.55 24.62 -10.68
CA GLN A 281 4.03 25.29 -11.88
C GLN A 281 2.97 26.34 -11.56
N LYS A 282 2.07 26.06 -10.60
CA LYS A 282 1.00 26.98 -10.19
C LYS A 282 1.48 28.10 -9.27
N LYS A 283 2.47 27.82 -8.41
CA LYS A 283 2.92 28.77 -7.36
C LYS A 283 4.19 29.53 -7.73
N GLY A 284 4.93 29.04 -8.72
CA GLY A 284 6.28 29.50 -9.01
C GLY A 284 7.25 29.14 -7.89
N ARG A 285 8.24 29.97 -7.69
CA ARG A 285 9.25 29.83 -6.65
C ARG A 285 8.64 29.69 -5.26
N LEU A 286 9.12 28.71 -4.51
CA LEU A 286 8.69 28.50 -3.12
C LEU A 286 9.43 29.43 -2.15
N SER A 287 8.79 29.78 -1.03
CA SER A 287 9.49 30.44 0.07
C SER A 287 10.58 29.51 0.64
N PRO A 288 11.72 30.04 1.11
CA PRO A 288 12.79 29.23 1.66
C PRO A 288 12.33 28.28 2.77
N SER A 289 11.48 28.75 3.68
CA SER A 289 10.90 27.91 4.74
C SER A 289 10.15 26.72 4.19
N LYS A 290 9.31 26.93 3.17
CA LYS A 290 8.53 25.86 2.58
C LYS A 290 9.38 24.89 1.77
N ALA A 291 10.31 25.42 0.98
CA ALA A 291 11.22 24.61 0.19
C ALA A 291 12.13 23.71 1.07
N LEU A 292 12.66 24.24 2.17
CA LEU A 292 13.45 23.47 3.13
C LEU A 292 12.63 22.36 3.81
N ARG A 293 11.39 22.66 4.21
CA ARG A 293 10.52 21.63 4.78
C ARG A 293 10.23 20.53 3.78
N PHE A 294 9.92 20.87 2.53
CA PHE A 294 9.70 19.94 1.46
C PHE A 294 10.95 19.12 1.14
N ALA A 295 12.12 19.75 1.15
CA ALA A 295 13.39 19.07 0.98
C ALA A 295 13.63 18.01 2.05
N LEU A 296 13.35 18.33 3.32
CA LEU A 296 13.46 17.38 4.43
C LEU A 296 12.46 16.22 4.29
N ASP A 297 11.22 16.48 3.90
CA ASP A 297 10.22 15.43 3.68
C ASP A 297 10.70 14.44 2.61
N ILE A 298 11.20 14.94 1.47
CA ILE A 298 11.74 14.10 0.38
C ILE A 298 12.97 13.33 0.86
N ALA A 299 13.92 14.01 1.50
CA ALA A 299 15.16 13.40 1.96
C ALA A 299 14.92 12.28 2.98
N ARG A 300 13.96 12.45 3.92
CA ARG A 300 13.56 11.42 4.89
C ARG A 300 12.91 10.22 4.22
N GLY A 301 12.01 10.45 3.26
CA GLY A 301 11.41 9.38 2.47
C GLY A 301 12.45 8.58 1.69
N MET A 302 13.38 9.27 1.02
CA MET A 302 14.45 8.64 0.24
C MET A 302 15.47 7.93 1.12
N ASN A 303 15.84 8.51 2.27
CA ASN A 303 16.72 7.85 3.22
C ASN A 303 16.13 6.52 3.70
N TYR A 304 14.82 6.51 4.01
CA TYR A 304 14.13 5.28 4.39
C TYR A 304 14.21 4.22 3.29
N LEU A 305 13.96 4.57 2.02
CA LEU A 305 14.06 3.64 0.89
C LEU A 305 15.49 3.10 0.71
N HIS A 306 16.49 3.96 0.84
CA HIS A 306 17.90 3.60 0.70
C HIS A 306 18.45 2.73 1.85
N GLU A 307 17.80 2.78 3.02
CA GLU A 307 18.17 1.98 4.20
C GLU A 307 17.33 0.70 4.36
N CYS A 308 16.43 0.41 3.42
CA CYS A 308 15.65 -0.84 3.40
C CYS A 308 16.55 -2.08 3.37
N LYS A 309 16.14 -3.12 4.06
CA LYS A 309 16.84 -4.42 4.11
C LYS A 309 15.98 -5.51 3.46
N PRO A 310 16.55 -6.55 2.86
CA PRO A 310 18.00 -6.83 2.74
C PRO A 310 18.73 -5.92 1.73
N ASP A 311 18.01 -5.31 0.80
CA ASP A 311 18.57 -4.48 -0.26
C ASP A 311 17.97 -3.07 -0.23
N PRO A 312 18.77 -2.03 -0.52
CA PRO A 312 18.26 -0.68 -0.71
C PRO A 312 17.28 -0.63 -1.89
N ILE A 313 16.22 0.17 -1.75
CA ILE A 313 15.30 0.47 -2.83
C ILE A 313 15.80 1.73 -3.52
N ILE A 314 16.33 1.58 -4.73
CA ILE A 314 16.74 2.67 -5.60
C ILE A 314 15.51 3.10 -6.41
N HIS A 315 15.19 4.38 -6.40
CA HIS A 315 13.98 4.90 -7.05
C HIS A 315 14.12 5.00 -8.58
N CYS A 316 15.23 5.50 -9.06
CA CYS A 316 15.60 5.73 -10.47
C CYS A 316 14.70 6.65 -11.30
N ASP A 317 13.52 7.04 -10.80
CA ASP A 317 12.60 7.99 -11.46
C ASP A 317 12.11 9.06 -10.48
N LEU A 318 12.98 9.51 -9.59
CA LEU A 318 12.66 10.57 -8.64
C LEU A 318 12.55 11.90 -9.39
N LYS A 319 11.34 12.46 -9.41
CA LYS A 319 11.00 13.72 -10.11
C LYS A 319 9.80 14.39 -9.45
N PRO A 320 9.57 15.71 -9.65
CA PRO A 320 8.45 16.41 -9.01
C PRO A 320 7.07 15.80 -9.24
N LYS A 321 6.84 15.13 -10.38
CA LYS A 321 5.59 14.43 -10.69
C LYS A 321 5.34 13.19 -9.84
N ASN A 322 6.39 12.59 -9.29
CA ASN A 322 6.34 11.41 -8.42
C ASN A 322 6.35 11.74 -6.92
N ILE A 323 6.17 13.01 -6.58
CA ILE A 323 6.12 13.49 -5.20
C ILE A 323 4.78 14.15 -4.96
N PHE A 324 3.99 13.60 -4.05
CA PHE A 324 2.62 14.08 -3.79
C PHE A 324 2.54 14.89 -2.51
N LEU A 325 1.63 15.87 -2.52
CA LEU A 325 1.34 16.72 -1.36
C LEU A 325 0.09 16.21 -0.65
N ASP A 326 0.22 15.81 0.60
CA ASP A 326 -0.90 15.36 1.42
C ASP A 326 -1.77 16.52 1.94
N ASN A 327 -2.86 16.18 2.61
CA ASN A 327 -3.79 17.17 3.19
C ASN A 327 -3.16 17.98 4.32
N GLY A 328 -2.20 17.42 5.07
CA GLY A 328 -1.44 18.09 6.12
C GLY A 328 -0.34 19.02 5.60
N GLY A 329 -0.05 18.97 4.31
CA GLY A 329 1.00 19.78 3.69
C GLY A 329 2.38 19.14 3.75
N GLN A 330 2.47 17.83 4.01
CA GLN A 330 3.70 17.02 3.94
C GLN A 330 3.86 16.43 2.55
N LEU A 331 5.10 16.16 2.14
CA LEU A 331 5.38 15.49 0.89
C LEU A 331 5.58 13.98 1.10
N LYS A 332 5.15 13.24 0.08
CA LYS A 332 5.27 11.79 0.01
C LYS A 332 5.87 11.37 -1.33
N VAL A 333 6.93 10.59 -1.26
CA VAL A 333 7.61 10.02 -2.43
C VAL A 333 6.81 8.81 -2.93
N ALA A 334 6.56 8.77 -4.22
CA ALA A 334 5.83 7.71 -4.91
C ALA A 334 6.54 7.32 -6.22
N GLY A 335 6.12 6.22 -6.85
CA GLY A 335 6.67 5.79 -8.14
C GLY A 335 7.95 4.96 -8.05
N PHE A 336 8.41 4.63 -6.84
CA PHE A 336 9.51 3.66 -6.68
C PHE A 336 9.05 2.26 -7.09
N GLY A 337 9.98 1.48 -7.67
CA GLY A 337 9.67 0.15 -8.20
C GLY A 337 9.03 0.12 -9.58
N LEU A 338 8.74 1.29 -10.19
CA LEU A 338 8.30 1.38 -11.59
C LEU A 338 9.41 1.01 -12.57
N ILE A 339 10.64 1.41 -12.25
CA ILE A 339 11.84 1.08 -13.02
C ILE A 339 12.41 -0.24 -12.49
N ARG A 340 12.51 -1.22 -13.38
CA ARG A 340 13.13 -2.52 -13.05
C ARG A 340 14.64 -2.44 -13.16
N LEU A 341 15.32 -2.97 -12.14
CA LEU A 341 16.77 -2.97 -12.05
C LEU A 341 17.31 -4.40 -12.09
N SER A 342 18.38 -4.60 -12.83
CA SER A 342 19.21 -5.78 -12.78
C SER A 342 20.38 -5.54 -11.83
N LYS A 343 20.51 -6.34 -10.79
CA LYS A 343 21.67 -6.32 -9.88
C LYS A 343 22.84 -7.00 -10.59
N ILE A 344 23.91 -6.27 -10.82
CA ILE A 344 25.10 -6.76 -11.55
C ILE A 344 26.22 -7.10 -10.56
N GLN A 345 26.40 -6.26 -9.54
CA GLN A 345 27.43 -6.40 -8.52
C GLN A 345 26.85 -5.97 -7.16
N PRO A 346 27.47 -6.34 -6.03
CA PRO A 346 27.05 -5.84 -4.73
C PRO A 346 27.02 -4.30 -4.72
N GLY A 347 25.84 -3.72 -4.44
CA GLY A 347 25.61 -2.28 -4.42
C GLY A 347 25.51 -1.58 -5.77
N LYS A 348 25.72 -2.26 -6.90
CA LYS A 348 25.61 -1.68 -8.25
C LYS A 348 24.51 -2.37 -9.07
N ALA A 349 23.74 -1.57 -9.78
CA ALA A 349 22.64 -1.99 -10.61
C ALA A 349 22.75 -1.43 -12.03
N LYS A 350 21.92 -1.95 -12.92
CA LYS A 350 21.70 -1.44 -14.27
C LYS A 350 20.20 -1.49 -14.58
N LEU A 351 19.74 -0.69 -15.50
CA LEU A 351 18.36 -0.80 -15.99
C LEU A 351 18.14 -2.19 -16.59
N ALA A 352 17.03 -2.85 -16.22
CA ALA A 352 16.70 -4.18 -16.76
C ALA A 352 16.32 -4.13 -18.24
N GLN A 353 15.81 -2.99 -18.69
CA GLN A 353 15.50 -2.73 -20.09
C GLN A 353 16.17 -1.42 -20.52
N PRO A 354 16.96 -1.41 -21.61
CA PRO A 354 17.50 -0.18 -22.15
C PRO A 354 16.37 0.69 -22.72
N GLY A 355 16.48 2.01 -22.56
CA GLY A 355 15.51 2.96 -23.10
C GLY A 355 14.70 3.70 -22.03
N ALA A 356 15.34 4.08 -20.92
CA ALA A 356 14.77 5.04 -19.97
C ALA A 356 14.25 6.29 -20.71
N ASP A 357 13.18 6.87 -20.20
CA ASP A 357 12.61 8.13 -20.70
C ASP A 357 13.65 9.25 -20.62
N ARG A 358 14.37 9.47 -21.73
CA ARG A 358 15.43 10.48 -21.85
C ARG A 358 14.92 11.92 -21.76
N SER A 359 13.60 12.12 -21.67
CA SER A 359 13.00 13.42 -21.39
C SER A 359 12.95 13.75 -19.89
N ASN A 360 13.31 12.79 -19.02
CA ASN A 360 13.36 13.05 -17.59
C ASN A 360 14.57 13.93 -17.21
N LEU A 361 14.29 15.19 -16.92
CA LEU A 361 15.30 16.18 -16.50
C LEU A 361 16.06 15.81 -15.22
N CYS A 362 15.46 15.01 -14.36
CA CYS A 362 16.04 14.61 -13.08
C CYS A 362 16.93 13.36 -13.18
N MET A 363 17.06 12.77 -14.36
CA MET A 363 17.84 11.56 -14.58
C MET A 363 19.33 11.83 -14.40
N ALA A 364 20.01 10.96 -13.65
CA ALA A 364 21.47 11.04 -13.46
C ALA A 364 22.23 10.64 -14.75
N PRO A 365 23.42 11.22 -14.99
CA PRO A 365 24.22 10.96 -16.19
C PRO A 365 24.54 9.49 -16.44
N GLU A 366 24.86 8.73 -15.41
CA GLU A 366 25.16 7.31 -15.45
C GLU A 366 23.93 6.46 -15.88
N VAL A 367 22.73 6.84 -15.44
CA VAL A 367 21.47 6.19 -15.90
C VAL A 367 21.18 6.55 -17.34
N TYR A 368 21.40 7.82 -17.74
CA TYR A 368 21.20 8.30 -19.11
C TYR A 368 22.11 7.58 -20.12
N LYS A 369 23.33 7.23 -19.69
CA LYS A 369 24.37 6.55 -20.50
C LYS A 369 24.24 5.03 -20.48
N ASP A 370 23.28 4.47 -19.72
CA ASP A 370 23.14 3.03 -19.48
C ASP A 370 24.40 2.41 -18.79
N ASP A 371 25.09 3.19 -17.97
CA ASP A 371 26.22 2.73 -17.15
C ASP A 371 25.76 1.97 -15.90
N LEU A 372 26.70 1.37 -15.18
CA LEU A 372 26.44 0.81 -13.83
C LEU A 372 26.30 1.95 -12.84
N PHE A 373 25.29 1.87 -11.97
CA PHE A 373 25.01 2.89 -10.97
C PHE A 373 24.63 2.31 -9.61
N ASP A 374 24.57 3.14 -8.61
CA ASP A 374 24.06 2.83 -7.28
C ASP A 374 22.99 3.83 -6.84
N ARG A 375 22.68 3.84 -5.55
CA ARG A 375 21.65 4.73 -4.96
C ARG A 375 21.95 6.23 -5.09
N SER A 376 23.18 6.63 -5.45
CA SER A 376 23.57 8.04 -5.64
C SER A 376 22.85 8.71 -6.81
N VAL A 377 22.26 7.93 -7.74
CA VAL A 377 21.42 8.46 -8.84
C VAL A 377 20.22 9.24 -8.32
N ASP A 378 19.63 8.80 -7.21
CA ASP A 378 18.49 9.47 -6.59
C ASP A 378 18.91 10.79 -5.90
N VAL A 379 20.15 10.86 -5.43
CA VAL A 379 20.71 12.10 -4.87
C VAL A 379 20.89 13.15 -5.97
N TYR A 380 21.35 12.74 -7.15
CA TYR A 380 21.41 13.62 -8.31
C TYR A 380 20.01 14.15 -8.67
N SER A 381 19.03 13.28 -8.76
CA SER A 381 17.64 13.66 -9.03
C SER A 381 17.10 14.64 -7.98
N PHE A 382 17.39 14.42 -6.72
CA PHE A 382 17.02 15.29 -5.62
C PHE A 382 17.57 16.71 -5.76
N SER A 383 18.81 16.87 -6.23
CA SER A 383 19.42 18.20 -6.45
C SER A 383 18.63 19.05 -7.43
N LEU A 384 18.12 18.45 -8.52
CA LEU A 384 17.35 19.15 -9.54
C LEU A 384 15.92 19.48 -9.05
N ILE A 385 15.38 18.67 -8.16
CA ILE A 385 14.11 19.00 -7.46
C ILE A 385 14.32 20.20 -6.52
N LEU A 386 15.43 20.23 -5.77
CA LEU A 386 15.81 21.38 -4.95
C LEU A 386 15.95 22.64 -5.82
N TYR A 387 16.69 22.54 -6.93
CA TYR A 387 16.86 23.62 -7.87
C TYR A 387 15.49 24.17 -8.33
N GLU A 388 14.60 23.29 -8.79
CA GLU A 388 13.26 23.69 -9.27
C GLU A 388 12.41 24.36 -8.18
N MET A 389 12.47 23.87 -6.93
CA MET A 389 11.74 24.49 -5.82
C MET A 389 12.23 25.91 -5.49
N PHE A 390 13.54 26.17 -5.59
CA PHE A 390 14.15 27.46 -5.25
C PHE A 390 14.18 28.43 -6.44
N GLU A 391 14.35 27.96 -7.66
CA GLU A 391 14.31 28.81 -8.86
C GLU A 391 12.90 29.06 -9.38
N GLY A 392 11.95 28.11 -9.10
CA GLY A 392 10.57 28.17 -9.59
C GLY A 392 10.41 27.78 -11.06
N ILE A 393 11.49 27.30 -11.68
CA ILE A 393 11.57 26.92 -13.10
C ILE A 393 12.43 25.66 -13.24
N GLN A 394 12.17 24.89 -14.28
CA GLN A 394 12.98 23.72 -14.63
C GLN A 394 14.39 24.09 -15.07
N ALA A 395 15.31 23.13 -14.92
CA ALA A 395 16.69 23.25 -15.38
C ALA A 395 16.75 23.64 -16.86
N PHE A 396 17.62 24.57 -17.20
CA PHE A 396 17.82 25.08 -18.57
C PHE A 396 16.60 25.66 -19.28
N HIS A 397 15.50 25.98 -18.58
CA HIS A 397 14.36 26.66 -19.20
C HIS A 397 14.80 27.92 -20.01
N PRO A 398 14.36 28.11 -21.26
CA PRO A 398 13.19 27.53 -21.94
C PRO A 398 13.48 26.32 -22.87
N LYS A 399 14.65 25.67 -22.76
CA LYS A 399 14.96 24.49 -23.56
C LYS A 399 13.98 23.34 -23.31
N SER A 400 13.84 22.44 -24.30
CA SER A 400 13.03 21.24 -24.11
C SER A 400 13.66 20.33 -23.03
N PRO A 401 12.84 19.49 -22.36
CA PRO A 401 13.35 18.54 -21.38
C PRO A 401 14.45 17.62 -21.94
N GLU A 402 14.30 17.16 -23.16
CA GLU A 402 15.29 16.29 -23.83
C GLU A 402 16.61 17.00 -24.11
N GLU A 403 16.56 18.26 -24.61
CA GLU A 403 17.77 19.08 -24.80
C GLU A 403 18.48 19.35 -23.48
N ALA A 404 17.73 19.71 -22.44
CA ALA A 404 18.30 20.00 -21.14
C ALA A 404 18.92 18.76 -20.49
N ALA A 405 18.27 17.60 -20.57
CA ALA A 405 18.82 16.32 -20.12
C ALA A 405 20.11 15.98 -20.87
N LYS A 406 20.14 16.15 -22.20
CA LYS A 406 21.34 15.94 -23.00
C LYS A 406 22.52 16.82 -22.57
N ILE A 407 22.27 18.12 -22.35
CA ILE A 407 23.27 19.08 -21.89
C ILE A 407 23.85 18.67 -20.51
N MET A 408 22.98 18.22 -19.60
CA MET A 408 23.41 17.81 -18.26
C MET A 408 24.15 16.48 -18.26
N CYS A 409 23.63 15.49 -19.00
CA CYS A 409 24.16 14.13 -18.93
C CYS A 409 25.35 13.87 -19.87
N LEU A 410 25.38 14.51 -21.04
CA LEU A 410 26.46 14.32 -22.03
C LEU A 410 27.51 15.44 -21.95
N ASP A 411 27.09 16.70 -21.91
CA ASP A 411 28.03 17.82 -21.88
C ASP A 411 28.54 18.13 -20.46
N GLY A 412 28.00 17.48 -19.43
CA GLY A 412 28.38 17.68 -18.04
C GLY A 412 28.05 19.06 -17.45
N LYS A 413 27.24 19.87 -18.16
CA LYS A 413 26.87 21.21 -17.71
C LYS A 413 25.79 21.18 -16.66
N ARG A 414 25.82 22.14 -15.74
CA ARG A 414 24.80 22.31 -14.69
C ARG A 414 23.99 23.58 -14.94
N PRO A 415 22.70 23.62 -14.56
CA PRO A 415 21.87 24.79 -14.77
C PRO A 415 22.39 25.98 -13.95
N PRO A 416 22.47 27.18 -14.52
CA PRO A 416 22.92 28.35 -13.79
C PRO A 416 21.86 28.78 -12.76
N PHE A 417 22.31 29.15 -11.56
CA PHE A 417 21.44 29.80 -10.58
C PHE A 417 21.11 31.22 -11.04
N LYS A 418 19.83 31.46 -11.38
CA LYS A 418 19.36 32.75 -11.89
C LYS A 418 19.06 33.75 -10.79
N ILE A 419 18.71 33.25 -9.59
CA ILE A 419 18.36 34.08 -8.45
C ILE A 419 19.62 34.54 -7.72
N LYS A 420 19.57 35.78 -7.18
CA LYS A 420 20.69 36.37 -6.42
C LYS A 420 21.12 35.44 -5.28
N ALA A 421 22.42 35.26 -5.09
CA ALA A 421 22.98 34.36 -4.07
C ALA A 421 22.41 34.63 -2.66
N ARG A 422 22.18 35.90 -2.29
CA ARG A 422 21.55 36.28 -1.02
C ARG A 422 20.11 35.80 -0.82
N SER A 423 19.48 35.26 -1.85
CA SER A 423 18.13 34.71 -1.80
C SER A 423 18.08 33.21 -1.55
N TYR A 424 19.24 32.58 -1.47
CA TYR A 424 19.40 31.20 -1.02
C TYR A 424 19.78 31.16 0.46
N PRO A 425 19.23 30.22 1.23
CA PRO A 425 19.76 29.92 2.56
C PRO A 425 21.27 29.64 2.50
N PRO A 426 22.04 30.06 3.53
CA PRO A 426 23.46 29.71 3.61
C PRO A 426 23.67 28.19 3.50
N ASP A 427 24.73 27.77 2.87
CA ASP A 427 25.17 26.39 2.68
C ASP A 427 24.26 25.53 1.75
N LEU A 428 23.07 26.02 1.37
CA LEU A 428 22.14 25.26 0.54
C LEU A 428 22.61 25.10 -0.90
N LYS A 429 23.19 26.19 -1.46
CA LYS A 429 23.70 26.16 -2.82
C LYS A 429 24.84 25.15 -2.97
N GLU A 430 25.77 25.13 -2.03
CA GLU A 430 26.84 24.15 -1.96
C GLU A 430 26.29 22.71 -1.84
N LEU A 431 25.25 22.50 -1.03
CA LEU A 431 24.58 21.20 -0.95
C LEU A 431 24.01 20.74 -2.30
N ILE A 432 23.34 21.65 -3.04
CA ILE A 432 22.82 21.35 -4.38
C ILE A 432 23.97 20.98 -5.31
N GLU A 433 25.06 21.76 -5.31
CA GLU A 433 26.24 21.54 -6.17
C GLU A 433 26.91 20.20 -5.88
N GLN A 434 26.99 19.77 -4.63
CA GLN A 434 27.54 18.44 -4.28
C GLN A 434 26.56 17.30 -4.65
N CYS A 435 25.24 17.49 -4.49
CA CYS A 435 24.29 16.45 -4.85
C CYS A 435 24.26 16.13 -6.35
N TRP A 436 24.55 17.09 -7.23
CA TRP A 436 24.62 16.87 -8.68
C TRP A 436 26.05 16.73 -9.22
N ASP A 437 27.01 16.40 -8.35
CA ASP A 437 28.39 16.18 -8.79
C ASP A 437 28.44 15.16 -9.93
N GLN A 438 29.41 15.33 -10.84
CA GLN A 438 29.65 14.39 -11.94
C GLN A 438 30.08 13.03 -11.41
N GLU A 439 30.94 13.05 -10.38
CA GLU A 439 31.46 11.85 -9.72
C GLU A 439 30.43 11.32 -8.71
N GLU A 440 29.92 10.11 -8.94
CA GLU A 440 28.91 9.46 -8.09
C GLU A 440 29.32 9.41 -6.61
N VAL A 441 30.61 9.12 -6.36
CA VAL A 441 31.17 8.96 -5.00
C VAL A 441 31.31 10.27 -4.23
N ALA A 442 31.28 11.41 -4.93
CA ALA A 442 31.32 12.73 -4.30
C ALA A 442 29.94 13.19 -3.78
N ARG A 443 28.87 12.54 -4.24
CA ARG A 443 27.50 12.86 -3.83
C ARG A 443 27.23 12.38 -2.41
N PRO A 444 26.67 13.22 -1.52
CA PRO A 444 26.36 12.82 -0.15
C PRO A 444 25.21 11.80 -0.12
N THR A 445 25.16 10.97 0.92
CA THR A 445 24.02 10.11 1.21
C THR A 445 22.81 10.92 1.70
N PHE A 446 21.57 10.37 1.60
CA PHE A 446 20.41 11.07 2.15
C PHE A 446 20.49 11.27 3.66
N SER A 447 21.18 10.40 4.40
CA SER A 447 21.45 10.61 5.84
C SER A 447 22.27 11.88 6.07
N GLU A 448 23.33 12.09 5.31
CA GLU A 448 24.18 13.30 5.37
C GLU A 448 23.42 14.54 4.89
N ILE A 449 22.58 14.41 3.85
CA ILE A 449 21.73 15.49 3.35
C ILE A 449 20.76 15.97 4.43
N ILE A 450 20.12 15.04 5.18
CA ILE A 450 19.20 15.38 6.27
C ILE A 450 19.94 16.21 7.34
N VAL A 451 21.11 15.75 7.79
CA VAL A 451 21.92 16.48 8.78
C VAL A 451 22.28 17.89 8.30
N ARG A 452 22.65 18.02 7.03
CA ARG A 452 22.99 19.33 6.43
C ARG A 452 21.76 20.23 6.29
N LEU A 453 20.63 19.69 5.86
CA LEU A 453 19.37 20.46 5.77
C LEU A 453 18.89 20.94 7.15
N ASP A 454 18.98 20.10 8.19
CA ASP A 454 18.64 20.50 9.55
C ASP A 454 19.54 21.63 10.05
N LYS A 455 20.85 21.59 9.72
CA LYS A 455 21.79 22.69 10.01
C LYS A 455 21.42 23.98 9.27
N VAL A 456 21.07 23.88 7.98
CA VAL A 456 20.59 25.03 7.18
C VAL A 456 19.35 25.66 7.81
N VAL A 457 18.36 24.83 8.21
CA VAL A 457 17.14 25.28 8.88
C VAL A 457 17.46 25.99 10.19
N ALA A 458 18.33 25.41 11.03
CA ALA A 458 18.74 26.01 12.30
C ALA A 458 19.43 27.38 12.10
N ASN A 459 20.29 27.50 11.11
CA ASN A 459 20.96 28.77 10.75
C ASN A 459 19.97 29.81 10.23
N CYS A 460 19.03 29.40 9.38
CA CYS A 460 17.98 30.29 8.89
C CYS A 460 17.06 30.79 10.01
N THR A 461 16.78 29.97 11.00
CA THR A 461 15.97 30.38 12.18
C THR A 461 16.71 31.44 13.00
N LYS A 462 18.00 31.26 13.26
CA LYS A 462 18.84 32.23 14.01
C LYS A 462 18.97 33.56 13.28
N GLN A 463 19.02 33.55 11.96
CA GLN A 463 19.19 34.76 11.12
C GLN A 463 17.87 35.45 10.76
N GLY A 464 16.73 35.00 11.28
CA GLY A 464 15.41 35.58 11.02
C GLY A 464 14.89 35.38 9.61
N TRP A 465 15.44 34.46 8.84
CA TRP A 465 14.97 34.10 7.50
C TRP A 465 13.60 33.40 7.51
N LEU A 466 13.30 32.72 8.62
CA LEU A 466 12.07 31.98 8.84
C LEU A 466 11.19 32.81 9.76
N LYS A 467 10.36 33.71 9.17
CA LYS A 467 9.44 34.57 9.93
C LYS A 467 8.26 33.82 10.55
N ASP A 468 8.00 32.59 10.16
CA ASP A 468 6.94 31.75 10.70
C ASP A 468 7.51 30.54 11.41
N THR A 469 6.99 30.28 12.57
CA THR A 469 7.33 29.17 13.46
C THR A 469 7.50 27.85 12.69
N PHE A 470 8.76 27.50 12.45
CA PHE A 470 9.13 26.18 11.99
C PHE A 470 8.98 25.24 13.20
N LYS A 471 7.75 24.87 13.50
CA LYS A 471 7.51 23.78 14.45
C LYS A 471 7.87 22.49 13.73
N LEU A 472 9.08 21.97 13.98
CA LEU A 472 9.37 20.58 13.68
C LEU A 472 8.36 19.72 14.46
N PRO A 473 7.65 18.78 13.82
CA PRO A 473 6.62 17.97 14.51
C PRO A 473 7.17 17.05 15.60
N TRP A 474 8.49 17.06 15.86
CA TRP A 474 9.19 16.09 16.72
C TRP A 474 10.24 16.69 17.67
N ILE A 475 10.14 17.97 18.04
CA ILE A 475 10.89 18.54 19.16
C ILE A 475 9.91 19.06 20.21
#